data_ff796d55a0b55141448fe7e36a4ad115
#
_entry.id   ff796d55a0b55141448fe7e36a4ad115
#
_cell.length_a   1.000
_cell.length_b   1.000
_cell.length_c   1.000
_cell.angle_alpha   90.00
_cell.angle_beta   90.00
_cell.angle_gamma   90.00
#
_symmetry.space_group_name_H-M   'P 1'
#
loop_
_entity.id
_entity.type
_entity.pdbx_description
1 polymer ?
#
loop_
_entity_poly.entity_id
_entity_poly.type
_entity_poly.pdbx_seq_one_letter_code
_entity_poly.pdbx_strand_id
1 'polypeptide(L)'
;MSESSPWETIQFEDQSNALDIDFIDNNHGFLVGSNRLIMESNDGGKSWEKRSLDIAAEENFRLLDIDFRGSEGWLIGQPSLVMHTTDEGKNWTRLSLGKLPGQPFLISTVDDGVAELATTSAAIYTTSNSGETWEAKVSDPSEQGGIRDLRRTSNGDYVSVSSLGNFFSTLESGSDTWIAHQRASSKRVQSIGFNPNGNLWMLSRGAEIRFNEDSNDLESWTKPIVPILNGYNYLDMGWDPEGNIWAGGGNGTLIVSKDDGKTCLLYTSDAA
;
A
#
# COMPACT_ATOMS: atom_id res chain seq x y z
N MET A 1 17.43 -19.51 -25.27
CA MET A 1 17.17 -20.24 -24.03
C MET A 1 16.08 -19.42 -23.35
N SER A 2 14.89 -19.99 -23.15
CA SER A 2 13.85 -19.29 -22.35
C SER A 2 14.36 -19.23 -20.91
N GLU A 3 14.62 -18.03 -20.42
CA GLU A 3 14.82 -17.88 -18.99
C GLU A 3 13.58 -18.45 -18.29
N SER A 4 13.78 -19.36 -17.33
CA SER A 4 12.69 -19.83 -16.48
C SER A 4 12.05 -18.62 -15.82
N SER A 5 10.73 -18.56 -15.79
CA SER A 5 10.01 -17.51 -15.07
C SER A 5 10.59 -17.37 -13.66
N PRO A 6 10.97 -16.17 -13.21
CA PRO A 6 11.42 -15.97 -11.84
C PRO A 6 10.27 -16.06 -10.83
N TRP A 7 9.04 -16.32 -11.31
CA TRP A 7 7.83 -16.37 -10.51
C TRP A 7 7.35 -17.80 -10.32
N GLU A 8 6.97 -18.10 -9.10
CA GLU A 8 6.19 -19.27 -8.74
C GLU A 8 4.75 -18.85 -8.44
N THR A 9 3.78 -19.54 -9.04
CA THR A 9 2.36 -19.26 -8.80
C THR A 9 1.88 -20.07 -7.61
N ILE A 10 1.37 -19.39 -6.59
CA ILE A 10 0.74 -20.02 -5.44
C ILE A 10 -0.77 -19.93 -5.63
N GLN A 11 -1.45 -21.09 -5.63
CA GLN A 11 -2.90 -21.17 -5.78
C GLN A 11 -3.56 -21.21 -4.40
N PHE A 12 -4.54 -20.36 -4.17
CA PHE A 12 -5.40 -20.42 -3.01
C PHE A 12 -6.73 -21.07 -3.36
N GLU A 13 -7.24 -21.93 -2.48
CA GLU A 13 -8.59 -22.47 -2.62
C GLU A 13 -9.68 -21.42 -2.37
N ASP A 14 -9.35 -20.36 -1.62
CA ASP A 14 -10.24 -19.27 -1.30
C ASP A 14 -10.43 -18.34 -2.51
N GLN A 15 -11.68 -18.01 -2.84
CA GLN A 15 -12.05 -17.14 -3.96
C GLN A 15 -12.01 -15.66 -3.61
N SER A 16 -11.55 -15.30 -2.41
CA SER A 16 -11.41 -13.92 -1.96
C SER A 16 -10.24 -13.23 -2.64
N ASN A 17 -10.34 -11.92 -2.82
CA ASN A 17 -9.23 -11.13 -3.33
C ASN A 17 -8.25 -10.82 -2.20
N ALA A 18 -6.97 -11.13 -2.40
CA ALA A 18 -5.90 -10.58 -1.60
C ALA A 18 -5.82 -9.06 -1.81
N LEU A 19 -5.63 -8.30 -0.75
CA LEU A 19 -5.59 -6.84 -0.79
C LEU A 19 -4.28 -6.29 -0.26
N ASP A 20 -3.70 -6.96 0.74
CA ASP A 20 -2.41 -6.58 1.30
C ASP A 20 -1.66 -7.78 1.86
N ILE A 21 -0.35 -7.63 2.00
CA ILE A 21 0.58 -8.63 2.50
C ILE A 21 1.71 -7.95 3.25
N ASP A 22 2.01 -8.43 4.45
CA ASP A 22 3.17 -7.99 5.21
C ASP A 22 3.89 -9.15 5.88
N PHE A 23 5.20 -9.03 6.01
CA PHE A 23 6.08 -10.02 6.61
C PHE A 23 6.78 -9.47 7.85
N ILE A 24 6.61 -10.17 8.98
CA ILE A 24 7.28 -9.88 10.24
C ILE A 24 8.79 -10.13 10.12
N ASP A 25 9.14 -11.20 9.41
CA ASP A 25 10.51 -11.58 9.06
C ASP A 25 10.54 -12.31 7.70
N ASN A 26 11.69 -12.85 7.30
CA ASN A 26 11.86 -13.53 6.01
C ASN A 26 10.99 -14.79 5.82
N ASN A 27 10.39 -15.33 6.88
CA ASN A 27 9.61 -16.56 6.83
C ASN A 27 8.15 -16.34 7.26
N HIS A 28 7.91 -15.51 8.26
CA HIS A 28 6.62 -15.31 8.89
C HIS A 28 5.93 -14.08 8.35
N GLY A 29 4.75 -14.24 7.76
CA GLY A 29 3.97 -13.14 7.21
C GLY A 29 2.49 -13.44 7.14
N PHE A 30 1.71 -12.39 6.89
CA PHE A 30 0.26 -12.43 6.76
C PHE A 30 -0.19 -11.83 5.44
N LEU A 31 -1.25 -12.39 4.89
CA LEU A 31 -1.98 -11.87 3.75
C LEU A 31 -3.42 -11.64 4.17
N VAL A 32 -3.96 -10.47 3.83
CA VAL A 32 -5.33 -10.08 4.16
C VAL A 32 -6.13 -9.71 2.92
N GLY A 33 -7.47 -9.73 3.03
CA GLY A 33 -8.28 -9.45 1.85
C GLY A 33 -9.79 -9.38 2.07
N SER A 34 -10.52 -9.50 0.96
CA SER A 34 -11.98 -9.49 0.97
C SER A 34 -12.56 -10.69 1.72
N ASN A 35 -13.84 -10.60 2.13
CA ASN A 35 -14.54 -11.65 2.84
C ASN A 35 -13.83 -12.14 4.11
N ARG A 36 -13.19 -11.23 4.82
CA ARG A 36 -12.40 -11.52 6.05
C ARG A 36 -11.25 -12.48 5.82
N LEU A 37 -10.70 -12.50 4.60
CA LEU A 37 -9.54 -13.33 4.30
C LEU A 37 -8.37 -12.89 5.17
N ILE A 38 -7.83 -13.83 5.93
CA ILE A 38 -6.54 -13.72 6.59
C ILE A 38 -5.83 -15.08 6.48
N MET A 39 -4.62 -15.04 5.98
CA MET A 39 -3.76 -16.21 5.81
C MET A 39 -2.40 -15.92 6.43
N GLU A 40 -1.77 -16.96 6.93
CA GLU A 40 -0.44 -16.92 7.56
C GLU A 40 0.51 -17.83 6.83
N SER A 41 1.71 -17.36 6.59
CA SER A 41 2.83 -18.14 6.08
C SER A 41 3.95 -18.20 7.12
N ASN A 42 4.59 -19.36 7.25
CA ASN A 42 5.75 -19.60 8.10
C ASN A 42 6.97 -20.07 7.31
N ASP A 43 6.95 -19.93 5.98
CA ASP A 43 7.99 -20.44 5.08
C ASP A 43 8.38 -19.45 3.96
N GLY A 44 8.18 -18.14 4.22
CA GLY A 44 8.50 -17.07 3.28
C GLY A 44 7.52 -16.99 2.12
N GLY A 45 6.24 -17.30 2.37
CA GLY A 45 5.17 -17.18 1.40
C GLY A 45 5.03 -18.37 0.45
N LYS A 46 5.79 -19.45 0.64
CA LYS A 46 5.69 -20.66 -0.21
C LYS A 46 4.42 -21.45 0.05
N SER A 47 3.95 -21.45 1.29
CA SER A 47 2.65 -22.00 1.67
C SER A 47 1.91 -21.05 2.60
N TRP A 48 0.57 -21.14 2.58
CA TRP A 48 -0.31 -20.25 3.33
C TRP A 48 -1.42 -21.04 4.01
N GLU A 49 -1.61 -20.79 5.29
CA GLU A 49 -2.67 -21.40 6.09
C GLU A 49 -3.74 -20.36 6.43
N LYS A 50 -5.01 -20.73 6.25
CA LYS A 50 -6.12 -19.84 6.60
C LYS A 50 -6.22 -19.70 8.11
N ARG A 51 -6.31 -18.45 8.56
CA ARG A 51 -6.55 -18.10 9.96
C ARG A 51 -7.96 -17.56 10.14
N SER A 52 -8.39 -17.39 11.36
CA SER A 52 -9.66 -16.76 11.71
C SER A 52 -9.43 -15.68 12.74
N LEU A 53 -10.14 -14.56 12.56
CA LEU A 53 -10.23 -13.50 13.56
C LEU A 53 -11.51 -13.71 14.39
N ASP A 54 -11.49 -13.22 15.62
CA ASP A 54 -12.70 -13.18 16.47
C ASP A 54 -13.63 -12.05 16.02
N ILE A 55 -14.25 -12.29 14.85
CA ILE A 55 -15.22 -11.40 14.20
C ILE A 55 -16.45 -12.23 13.86
N ALA A 56 -17.62 -11.72 14.20
CA ALA A 56 -18.87 -12.41 13.93
C ALA A 56 -19.05 -12.76 12.43
N ALA A 57 -19.63 -13.92 12.15
CA ALA A 57 -19.72 -14.44 10.79
C ALA A 57 -20.54 -13.54 9.84
N GLU A 58 -21.52 -12.82 10.37
CA GLU A 58 -22.37 -11.85 9.67
C GLU A 58 -21.66 -10.53 9.37
N GLU A 59 -20.55 -10.21 10.05
CA GLU A 59 -19.75 -9.01 9.80
C GLU A 59 -18.79 -9.28 8.62
N ASN A 60 -19.19 -8.92 7.42
CA ASN A 60 -18.43 -9.16 6.21
C ASN A 60 -17.42 -8.04 5.94
N PHE A 61 -16.35 -7.98 6.72
CA PHE A 61 -15.27 -7.01 6.53
C PHE A 61 -14.41 -7.31 5.30
N ARG A 62 -13.96 -6.26 4.62
CA ARG A 62 -12.79 -6.27 3.76
C ARG A 62 -11.61 -5.88 4.63
N LEU A 63 -10.67 -6.80 4.83
CA LEU A 63 -9.40 -6.50 5.50
C LEU A 63 -8.50 -5.85 4.46
N LEU A 64 -8.10 -4.60 4.71
CA LEU A 64 -7.51 -3.74 3.67
C LEU A 64 -6.01 -3.65 3.73
N ASP A 65 -5.48 -3.60 4.94
CA ASP A 65 -4.09 -3.29 5.18
C ASP A 65 -3.66 -3.93 6.51
N ILE A 66 -2.43 -4.41 6.56
CA ILE A 66 -1.82 -5.04 7.72
C ILE A 66 -0.37 -4.63 7.78
N ASP A 67 0.12 -4.23 8.94
CA ASP A 67 1.48 -3.77 9.12
C ASP A 67 2.07 -4.24 10.44
N PHE A 68 3.29 -4.75 10.39
CA PHE A 68 4.01 -5.30 11.54
C PHE A 68 5.34 -4.59 11.78
N ARG A 69 5.69 -4.51 13.06
CA ARG A 69 7.03 -4.16 13.52
C ARG A 69 7.42 -5.07 14.68
N GLY A 70 8.22 -6.08 14.39
CA GLY A 70 8.53 -7.11 15.38
C GLY A 70 7.27 -7.89 15.79
N SER A 71 6.98 -7.98 17.09
CA SER A 71 5.79 -8.67 17.60
C SER A 71 4.51 -7.81 17.55
N GLU A 72 4.65 -6.51 17.40
CA GLU A 72 3.55 -5.55 17.28
C GLU A 72 2.97 -5.58 15.88
N GLY A 73 1.64 -5.63 15.76
CA GLY A 73 0.98 -5.61 14.47
C GLY A 73 -0.42 -4.99 14.53
N TRP A 74 -0.78 -4.33 13.45
CA TRP A 74 -2.07 -3.67 13.28
C TRP A 74 -2.72 -4.13 11.98
N LEU A 75 -4.03 -4.28 12.00
CA LEU A 75 -4.84 -4.64 10.86
C LEU A 75 -6.07 -3.74 10.82
N ILE A 76 -6.38 -3.25 9.61
CA ILE A 76 -7.58 -2.45 9.37
C ILE A 76 -8.50 -3.07 8.34
N GLY A 77 -9.77 -2.70 8.43
CA GLY A 77 -10.78 -3.15 7.48
C GLY A 77 -11.96 -2.19 7.34
N GLN A 78 -12.74 -2.44 6.30
CA GLN A 78 -13.98 -1.72 6.04
C GLN A 78 -15.17 -2.66 6.18
N PRO A 79 -16.29 -2.12 6.77
CA PRO A 79 -16.42 -0.83 7.43
C PRO A 79 -15.70 -0.78 8.79
N SER A 80 -15.01 0.30 9.08
CA SER A 80 -14.43 0.71 10.38
C SER A 80 -14.00 -0.41 11.35
N LEU A 81 -13.05 -1.23 10.93
CA LEU A 81 -12.40 -2.24 11.75
C LEU A 81 -10.95 -1.83 12.02
N VAL A 82 -10.51 -1.94 13.27
CA VAL A 82 -9.09 -1.97 13.65
C VAL A 82 -8.87 -3.11 14.62
N MET A 83 -7.82 -3.86 14.38
CA MET A 83 -7.36 -4.92 15.27
C MET A 83 -5.88 -4.74 15.57
N HIS A 84 -5.48 -5.18 16.74
CA HIS A 84 -4.13 -5.01 17.27
C HIS A 84 -3.62 -6.34 17.85
N THR A 85 -2.36 -6.63 17.64
CA THR A 85 -1.63 -7.76 18.23
C THR A 85 -0.30 -7.31 18.80
N THR A 86 0.17 -8.01 19.83
CA THR A 86 1.50 -7.82 20.44
C THR A 86 2.29 -9.14 20.48
N ASP A 87 1.79 -10.16 19.79
CA ASP A 87 2.33 -11.54 19.82
C ASP A 87 2.47 -12.15 18.42
N GLU A 88 2.90 -11.34 17.44
CA GLU A 88 3.13 -11.78 16.06
C GLU A 88 1.86 -12.31 15.36
N GLY A 89 0.70 -11.75 15.67
CA GLY A 89 -0.57 -12.15 15.06
C GLY A 89 -1.19 -13.44 15.61
N LYS A 90 -0.66 -14.01 16.71
CA LYS A 90 -1.24 -15.20 17.33
C LYS A 90 -2.59 -14.91 17.94
N ASN A 91 -2.73 -13.73 18.57
CA ASN A 91 -3.97 -13.22 19.12
C ASN A 91 -4.23 -11.79 18.64
N TRP A 92 -5.46 -11.51 18.26
CA TRP A 92 -5.89 -10.20 17.80
C TRP A 92 -6.98 -9.62 18.69
N THR A 93 -6.81 -8.39 19.13
CA THR A 93 -7.81 -7.64 19.90
C THR A 93 -8.48 -6.61 19.00
N ARG A 94 -9.81 -6.64 18.92
CA ARG A 94 -10.58 -5.60 18.23
C ARG A 94 -10.61 -4.33 19.07
N LEU A 95 -10.29 -3.20 18.44
CA LEU A 95 -10.29 -1.89 19.05
C LEU A 95 -11.45 -1.04 18.58
N SER A 96 -11.89 -0.10 19.42
CA SER A 96 -12.93 0.83 19.06
C SER A 96 -12.32 2.07 18.43
N LEU A 97 -12.64 2.29 17.16
CA LEU A 97 -12.43 3.58 16.51
C LEU A 97 -13.66 4.44 16.76
N GLY A 98 -13.53 5.56 17.41
CA GLY A 98 -14.59 6.55 17.52
C GLY A 98 -15.14 6.95 16.11
N LYS A 99 -15.81 8.07 16.00
CA LYS A 99 -16.23 8.62 14.70
C LYS A 99 -15.02 9.28 14.03
N LEU A 100 -14.50 8.65 12.99
CA LEU A 100 -13.44 9.22 12.14
C LEU A 100 -14.04 9.81 10.86
N PRO A 101 -13.48 10.90 10.30
CA PRO A 101 -13.77 11.32 8.94
C PRO A 101 -13.28 10.27 7.94
N GLY A 102 -14.20 9.73 7.13
CA GLY A 102 -13.89 8.66 6.17
C GLY A 102 -13.82 7.27 6.81
N GLN A 103 -13.28 6.32 6.06
CA GLN A 103 -13.08 4.93 6.47
C GLN A 103 -11.57 4.65 6.60
N PRO A 104 -11.14 3.68 7.41
CA PRO A 104 -9.75 3.24 7.43
C PRO A 104 -9.24 2.93 6.02
N PHE A 105 -8.02 3.35 5.73
CA PHE A 105 -7.41 3.20 4.40
C PHE A 105 -5.99 2.63 4.46
N LEU A 106 -5.14 3.10 5.38
CA LEU A 106 -3.77 2.64 5.60
C LEU A 106 -3.48 2.67 7.09
N ILE A 107 -2.76 1.65 7.58
CA ILE A 107 -2.25 1.59 8.96
C ILE A 107 -0.74 1.47 8.91
N SER A 108 -0.05 2.07 9.87
CA SER A 108 1.41 1.93 10.01
C SER A 108 1.78 1.73 11.46
N THR A 109 2.50 0.67 11.75
CA THR A 109 3.10 0.37 13.04
C THR A 109 4.35 1.22 13.21
N VAL A 110 4.31 2.18 14.12
CA VAL A 110 5.43 3.13 14.30
C VAL A 110 6.39 2.65 15.37
N ASP A 111 5.86 2.20 16.51
CA ASP A 111 6.60 1.64 17.63
C ASP A 111 5.67 0.79 18.50
N ASP A 112 6.17 0.21 19.59
CA ASP A 112 5.35 -0.55 20.54
C ASP A 112 4.20 0.32 21.09
N GLY A 113 2.97 -0.10 20.84
CA GLY A 113 1.75 0.64 21.19
C GLY A 113 1.53 1.95 20.44
N VAL A 114 2.32 2.22 19.39
CA VAL A 114 2.25 3.44 18.58
C VAL A 114 1.92 3.10 17.13
N ALA A 115 0.82 3.64 16.61
CA ALA A 115 0.43 3.47 15.22
C ALA A 115 -0.15 4.77 14.62
N GLU A 116 -0.05 4.89 13.30
CA GLU A 116 -0.70 5.94 12.53
C GLU A 116 -1.75 5.32 11.59
N LEU A 117 -2.97 5.84 11.65
CA LEU A 117 -4.11 5.43 10.83
C LEU A 117 -4.49 6.56 9.87
N ALA A 118 -4.43 6.30 8.59
CA ALA A 118 -4.97 7.19 7.57
C ALA A 118 -6.37 6.74 7.11
N THR A 119 -7.22 7.72 6.74
CA THR A 119 -8.58 7.47 6.26
C THR A 119 -8.74 7.81 4.79
N THR A 120 -9.83 7.34 4.18
CA THR A 120 -10.21 7.67 2.78
C THR A 120 -10.43 9.16 2.52
N SER A 121 -10.53 9.95 3.58
CA SER A 121 -10.66 11.41 3.53
C SER A 121 -9.33 12.13 3.81
N ALA A 122 -8.19 11.42 3.79
CA ALA A 122 -6.86 11.94 4.08
C ALA A 122 -6.67 12.49 5.51
N ALA A 123 -7.56 12.18 6.45
CA ALA A 123 -7.32 12.43 7.87
C ALA A 123 -6.31 11.40 8.40
N ILE A 124 -5.37 11.86 9.22
CA ILE A 124 -4.36 11.03 9.86
C ILE A 124 -4.57 11.08 11.37
N TYR A 125 -4.60 9.91 12.00
CA TYR A 125 -4.73 9.74 13.45
C TYR A 125 -3.55 8.96 13.98
N THR A 126 -3.11 9.30 15.19
CA THR A 126 -2.03 8.61 15.90
C THR A 126 -2.56 8.08 17.22
N THR A 127 -2.15 6.86 17.56
CA THR A 127 -2.24 6.33 18.91
C THR A 127 -0.84 6.17 19.50
N SER A 128 -0.71 6.35 20.81
CA SER A 128 0.52 6.08 21.58
C SER A 128 0.24 5.21 22.82
N ASN A 129 -0.92 4.55 22.85
CA ASN A 129 -1.38 3.74 23.98
C ASN A 129 -2.14 2.49 23.49
N SER A 130 -1.58 1.82 22.50
CA SER A 130 -2.11 0.56 21.95
C SER A 130 -3.56 0.68 21.45
N GLY A 131 -3.93 1.86 20.96
CA GLY A 131 -5.25 2.11 20.37
C GLY A 131 -6.37 2.39 21.37
N GLU A 132 -6.08 2.58 22.66
CA GLU A 132 -7.08 3.01 23.64
C GLU A 132 -7.65 4.38 23.28
N THR A 133 -6.78 5.28 22.79
CA THR A 133 -7.19 6.59 22.26
C THR A 133 -6.47 6.91 20.96
N TRP A 134 -7.15 7.68 20.09
CA TRP A 134 -6.63 8.16 18.83
C TRP A 134 -6.71 9.69 18.76
N GLU A 135 -5.59 10.32 18.47
CA GLU A 135 -5.46 11.77 18.36
C GLU A 135 -5.31 12.17 16.87
N ALA A 136 -6.01 13.20 16.46
CA ALA A 136 -5.90 13.69 15.08
C ALA A 136 -4.56 14.42 14.88
N LYS A 137 -3.72 13.93 13.97
CA LYS A 137 -2.55 14.62 13.45
C LYS A 137 -2.95 15.57 12.34
N VAL A 138 -3.84 15.11 11.43
CA VAL A 138 -4.48 15.93 10.42
C VAL A 138 -5.99 15.76 10.58
N SER A 139 -6.65 16.76 11.16
CA SER A 139 -8.08 16.66 11.53
C SER A 139 -9.03 17.26 10.49
N ASP A 140 -8.56 18.21 9.67
CA ASP A 140 -9.33 18.83 8.61
C ASP A 140 -8.67 18.64 7.23
N PRO A 141 -8.92 17.51 6.58
CA PRO A 141 -8.43 17.22 5.24
C PRO A 141 -9.34 17.80 4.14
N SER A 142 -10.21 18.76 4.45
CA SER A 142 -11.30 19.20 3.57
C SER A 142 -10.85 19.67 2.18
N GLU A 143 -9.65 20.21 2.06
CA GLU A 143 -9.08 20.64 0.78
C GLU A 143 -8.59 19.48 -0.09
N GLN A 144 -8.35 18.30 0.50
CA GLN A 144 -7.85 17.14 -0.21
C GLN A 144 -8.96 16.33 -0.88
N GLY A 145 -10.16 16.34 -0.30
CA GLY A 145 -11.25 15.46 -0.70
C GLY A 145 -10.90 13.98 -0.46
N GLY A 146 -11.53 13.09 -1.21
CA GLY A 146 -11.23 11.66 -1.14
C GLY A 146 -9.89 11.33 -1.81
N ILE A 147 -9.21 10.33 -1.28
CA ILE A 147 -7.96 9.79 -1.83
C ILE A 147 -8.20 8.44 -2.52
N ARG A 148 -7.33 8.10 -3.45
CA ARG A 148 -7.34 6.80 -4.13
C ARG A 148 -6.08 5.97 -3.88
N ASP A 149 -4.98 6.63 -3.57
CA ASP A 149 -3.71 6.01 -3.21
C ASP A 149 -3.01 6.83 -2.14
N LEU A 150 -2.29 6.14 -1.26
CA LEU A 150 -1.58 6.74 -0.14
C LEU A 150 -0.39 5.86 0.20
N ARG A 151 0.77 6.49 0.35
CA ARG A 151 2.00 5.82 0.80
C ARG A 151 2.63 6.62 1.94
N ARG A 152 3.31 5.90 2.82
CA ARG A 152 4.05 6.45 3.95
C ARG A 152 5.51 5.99 3.90
N THR A 153 6.43 6.89 4.23
CA THR A 153 7.84 6.53 4.46
C THR A 153 8.05 6.07 5.89
N SER A 154 9.15 5.37 6.13
CA SER A 154 9.57 5.01 7.50
C SER A 154 9.78 6.25 8.39
N ASN A 155 10.07 7.41 7.81
CA ASN A 155 10.27 8.67 8.54
C ASN A 155 8.94 9.37 8.89
N GLY A 156 7.81 8.90 8.37
CA GLY A 156 6.48 9.46 8.64
C GLY A 156 6.03 10.52 7.64
N ASP A 157 6.70 10.64 6.48
CA ASP A 157 6.21 11.45 5.38
C ASP A 157 5.16 10.69 4.59
N TYR A 158 4.16 11.38 4.09
CA TYR A 158 3.10 10.80 3.29
C TYR A 158 3.04 11.41 1.90
N VAL A 159 2.63 10.61 0.94
CA VAL A 159 2.19 11.07 -0.37
C VAL A 159 0.83 10.45 -0.70
N SER A 160 -0.07 11.23 -1.27
CA SER A 160 -1.42 10.77 -1.64
C SER A 160 -1.79 11.20 -3.05
N VAL A 161 -2.69 10.44 -3.67
CA VAL A 161 -3.32 10.79 -4.96
C VAL A 161 -4.79 11.08 -4.72
N SER A 162 -5.27 12.21 -5.24
CA SER A 162 -6.69 12.55 -5.20
C SER A 162 -7.57 11.47 -5.86
N SER A 163 -8.79 11.31 -5.42
CA SER A 163 -9.73 10.28 -5.90
C SER A 163 -9.90 10.27 -7.43
N LEU A 164 -9.79 11.42 -8.07
CA LEU A 164 -9.86 11.57 -9.52
C LEU A 164 -8.51 11.47 -10.23
N GLY A 165 -7.39 11.42 -9.48
CA GLY A 165 -6.03 11.40 -10.04
C GLY A 165 -5.65 12.73 -10.72
N ASN A 166 -6.21 13.84 -10.25
CA ASN A 166 -6.00 15.17 -10.84
C ASN A 166 -4.78 15.88 -10.29
N PHE A 167 -4.42 15.58 -9.05
CA PHE A 167 -3.27 16.13 -8.33
C PHE A 167 -2.78 15.08 -7.33
N PHE A 168 -1.62 15.29 -6.77
CA PHE A 168 -1.10 14.56 -5.64
C PHE A 168 -0.81 15.53 -4.50
N SER A 169 -0.64 15.02 -3.30
CA SER A 169 -0.34 15.84 -2.13
C SER A 169 0.68 15.16 -1.25
N THR A 170 1.49 15.95 -0.56
CA THR A 170 2.45 15.49 0.42
C THR A 170 2.13 16.01 1.81
N LEU A 171 2.49 15.24 2.82
CA LEU A 171 2.45 15.63 4.22
C LEU A 171 3.81 15.26 4.83
N GLU A 172 4.58 16.25 5.22
CA GLU A 172 5.85 16.05 5.90
C GLU A 172 5.64 15.53 7.32
N SER A 173 6.55 14.71 7.79
CA SER A 173 6.54 14.22 9.16
C SER A 173 6.55 15.37 10.17
N GLY A 174 5.60 15.35 11.13
CA GLY A 174 5.41 16.44 12.08
C GLY A 174 4.55 17.60 11.62
N SER A 175 4.16 17.64 10.34
CA SER A 175 3.17 18.61 9.83
C SER A 175 1.73 18.13 10.10
N ASP A 176 0.81 19.09 10.16
CA ASP A 176 -0.63 18.86 10.27
C ASP A 176 -1.40 19.26 8.99
N THR A 177 -0.66 19.67 7.96
CA THR A 177 -1.24 20.26 6.76
C THR A 177 -0.71 19.60 5.49
N TRP A 178 -1.61 19.12 4.65
CA TRP A 178 -1.30 18.60 3.32
C TRP A 178 -0.92 19.72 2.35
N ILE A 179 0.10 19.47 1.53
CA ILE A 179 0.51 20.38 0.45
C ILE A 179 0.13 19.73 -0.88
N ALA A 180 -0.73 20.40 -1.64
CA ALA A 180 -1.16 19.94 -2.96
C ALA A 180 -0.14 20.32 -4.04
N HIS A 181 0.11 19.39 -4.98
CA HIS A 181 1.05 19.56 -6.10
C HIS A 181 0.37 19.24 -7.42
N GLN A 182 0.86 19.91 -8.48
CA GLN A 182 0.39 19.63 -9.83
C GLN A 182 0.95 18.29 -10.34
N ARG A 183 0.11 17.55 -11.04
CA ARG A 183 0.57 16.32 -11.73
C ARG A 183 1.48 16.65 -12.91
N ALA A 184 2.39 15.75 -13.24
CA ALA A 184 3.38 15.91 -14.29
C ALA A 184 2.83 15.99 -15.73
N SER A 185 1.58 15.58 -15.96
CA SER A 185 0.93 15.60 -17.27
C SER A 185 -0.58 15.72 -17.15
N SER A 186 -1.29 15.84 -18.30
CA SER A 186 -2.76 15.82 -18.33
C SER A 186 -3.37 14.44 -18.01
N LYS A 187 -2.56 13.37 -17.99
CA LYS A 187 -3.03 12.02 -17.68
C LYS A 187 -3.29 11.86 -16.19
N ARG A 188 -4.31 11.06 -15.86
CA ARG A 188 -4.65 10.79 -14.46
C ARG A 188 -3.57 9.97 -13.79
N VAL A 189 -3.17 10.38 -12.59
CA VAL A 189 -2.29 9.61 -11.73
C VAL A 189 -3.04 8.36 -11.25
N GLN A 190 -2.41 7.20 -11.38
CA GLN A 190 -2.92 5.91 -10.94
C GLN A 190 -2.40 5.55 -9.56
N SER A 191 -1.08 5.66 -9.41
CA SER A 191 -0.36 5.38 -8.17
C SER A 191 0.84 6.31 -8.04
N ILE A 192 1.28 6.57 -6.83
CA ILE A 192 2.43 7.39 -6.48
C ILE A 192 3.09 6.78 -5.23
N GLY A 193 4.39 6.96 -5.09
CA GLY A 193 5.08 6.46 -3.90
C GLY A 193 6.51 6.92 -3.84
N PHE A 194 7.24 6.33 -2.92
CA PHE A 194 8.65 6.59 -2.70
C PHE A 194 9.49 5.43 -3.20
N ASN A 195 10.60 5.72 -3.85
CA ASN A 195 11.62 4.72 -4.16
C ASN A 195 12.45 4.41 -2.89
N PRO A 196 13.35 3.40 -2.93
CA PRO A 196 14.17 3.06 -1.77
C PRO A 196 15.06 4.21 -1.23
N ASN A 197 15.31 5.24 -2.04
CA ASN A 197 16.08 6.42 -1.65
C ASN A 197 15.19 7.56 -1.11
N GLY A 198 13.87 7.35 -1.01
CA GLY A 198 12.92 8.36 -0.54
C GLY A 198 12.46 9.36 -1.60
N ASN A 199 12.88 9.24 -2.87
CA ASN A 199 12.41 10.10 -3.95
C ASN A 199 11.06 9.62 -4.50
N LEU A 200 10.21 10.56 -4.92
CA LEU A 200 8.90 10.25 -5.46
C LEU A 200 8.98 9.59 -6.85
N TRP A 201 8.09 8.66 -7.08
CA TRP A 201 7.73 8.15 -8.40
C TRP A 201 6.24 8.31 -8.64
N MET A 202 5.84 8.40 -9.90
CA MET A 202 4.44 8.56 -10.31
C MET A 202 4.13 7.64 -11.47
N LEU A 203 3.03 6.91 -11.33
CA LEU A 203 2.46 6.08 -12.39
C LEU A 203 1.15 6.72 -12.88
N SER A 204 1.05 7.01 -14.16
CA SER A 204 -0.12 7.62 -14.77
C SER A 204 -0.76 6.71 -15.82
N ARG A 205 -2.00 7.00 -16.19
CA ARG A 205 -2.71 6.30 -17.28
C ARG A 205 -1.86 6.26 -18.55
N GLY A 206 -1.94 5.14 -19.30
CA GLY A 206 -1.13 4.90 -20.47
C GLY A 206 0.30 4.49 -20.13
N ALA A 207 0.48 3.91 -18.92
CA ALA A 207 1.75 3.38 -18.43
C ALA A 207 2.89 4.42 -18.37
N GLU A 208 2.58 5.69 -18.18
CA GLU A 208 3.62 6.69 -17.97
C GLU A 208 4.20 6.57 -16.56
N ILE A 209 5.46 6.16 -16.48
CA ILE A 209 6.27 6.14 -15.26
C ILE A 209 7.16 7.37 -15.27
N ARG A 210 7.19 8.10 -14.16
CA ARG A 210 8.06 9.26 -13.96
C ARG A 210 8.72 9.19 -12.60
N PHE A 211 9.92 9.74 -12.51
CA PHE A 211 10.65 9.91 -11.26
C PHE A 211 10.83 11.39 -10.99
N ASN A 212 10.74 11.78 -9.73
CA ASN A 212 11.08 13.13 -9.33
C ASN A 212 12.59 13.36 -9.50
N GLU A 213 12.97 14.49 -10.10
CA GLU A 213 14.38 14.82 -10.42
C GLU A 213 15.04 15.68 -9.34
N ASP A 214 14.23 16.38 -8.52
CA ASP A 214 14.72 17.26 -7.46
C ASP A 214 13.82 17.14 -6.22
N SER A 215 14.37 16.65 -5.13
CA SER A 215 13.63 16.52 -3.86
C SER A 215 13.20 17.87 -3.26
N ASN A 216 13.77 18.98 -3.70
CA ASN A 216 13.37 20.33 -3.29
C ASN A 216 12.27 20.92 -4.21
N ASP A 217 12.02 20.30 -5.37
CA ASP A 217 10.94 20.64 -6.29
C ASP A 217 10.16 19.39 -6.65
N LEU A 218 9.11 19.11 -5.90
CA LEU A 218 8.28 17.92 -6.07
C LEU A 218 7.44 17.95 -7.37
N GLU A 219 7.45 19.04 -8.12
CA GLU A 219 6.82 19.13 -9.44
C GLU A 219 7.82 18.96 -10.61
N SER A 220 9.11 18.76 -10.30
CA SER A 220 10.16 18.45 -11.29
C SER A 220 10.22 16.95 -11.60
N TRP A 221 9.74 16.56 -12.77
CA TRP A 221 9.58 15.18 -13.17
C TRP A 221 10.37 14.84 -14.43
N THR A 222 10.96 13.64 -14.47
CA THR A 222 11.58 13.09 -15.67
C THR A 222 10.61 13.07 -16.86
N LYS A 223 11.15 12.95 -18.07
CA LYS A 223 10.35 12.54 -19.23
C LYS A 223 9.69 11.18 -18.94
N PRO A 224 8.47 10.93 -19.46
CA PRO A 224 7.80 9.67 -19.20
C PRO A 224 8.56 8.49 -19.80
N ILE A 225 8.76 7.47 -19.00
CA ILE A 225 9.09 6.14 -19.46
C ILE A 225 7.77 5.43 -19.74
N VAL A 226 7.60 4.90 -20.94
CA VAL A 226 6.38 4.19 -21.33
C VAL A 226 6.76 2.78 -21.73
N PRO A 227 6.66 1.80 -20.84
CA PRO A 227 6.90 0.41 -21.15
C PRO A 227 5.92 -0.13 -22.18
N ILE A 228 6.21 -1.31 -22.72
CA ILE A 228 5.34 -1.99 -23.67
C ILE A 228 3.97 -2.25 -23.02
N LEU A 229 2.90 -1.76 -23.66
CA LEU A 229 1.52 -1.96 -23.23
C LEU A 229 0.90 -3.09 -24.03
N ASN A 230 0.46 -4.15 -23.33
CA ASN A 230 -0.40 -5.19 -23.92
C ASN A 230 -1.90 -4.82 -23.85
N GLY A 231 -2.23 -3.53 -23.96
CA GLY A 231 -3.60 -3.02 -23.88
C GLY A 231 -4.11 -2.72 -22.47
N TYR A 232 -3.33 -3.00 -21.43
CA TYR A 232 -3.70 -2.78 -20.03
C TYR A 232 -2.82 -1.72 -19.39
N ASN A 233 -3.39 -0.95 -18.46
CA ASN A 233 -2.62 -0.01 -17.65
C ASN A 233 -1.93 -0.73 -16.50
N TYR A 234 -0.73 -0.26 -16.13
CA TYR A 234 -0.13 -0.60 -14.86
C TYR A 234 -0.87 0.11 -13.73
N LEU A 235 -0.99 -0.56 -12.60
CA LEU A 235 -1.78 -0.11 -11.45
C LEU A 235 -0.90 0.28 -10.28
N ASP A 236 0.22 -0.42 -10.11
CA ASP A 236 1.18 -0.16 -9.03
C ASP A 236 2.59 -0.59 -9.43
N MET A 237 3.60 -0.07 -8.69
CA MET A 237 4.99 -0.46 -8.87
C MET A 237 5.75 -0.44 -7.55
N GLY A 238 6.86 -1.18 -7.52
CA GLY A 238 7.72 -1.30 -6.35
C GLY A 238 9.13 -1.77 -6.73
N TRP A 239 9.97 -1.94 -5.73
CA TRP A 239 11.37 -2.39 -5.88
C TRP A 239 11.57 -3.71 -5.14
N ASP A 240 12.35 -4.60 -5.73
CA ASP A 240 12.87 -5.75 -5.02
C ASP A 240 14.14 -5.39 -4.22
N PRO A 241 14.65 -6.30 -3.35
CA PRO A 241 15.88 -6.06 -2.58
C PRO A 241 17.14 -5.86 -3.43
N GLU A 242 17.13 -6.34 -4.68
CA GLU A 242 18.22 -6.15 -5.65
C GLU A 242 18.15 -4.78 -6.34
N GLY A 243 17.09 -4.00 -6.10
CA GLY A 243 16.86 -2.69 -6.68
C GLY A 243 16.19 -2.71 -8.06
N ASN A 244 15.70 -3.86 -8.53
CA ASN A 244 14.94 -3.92 -9.77
C ASN A 244 13.54 -3.31 -9.57
N ILE A 245 13.03 -2.64 -10.61
CA ILE A 245 11.71 -2.02 -10.59
C ILE A 245 10.70 -3.01 -11.16
N TRP A 246 9.65 -3.28 -10.42
CA TRP A 246 8.53 -4.11 -10.84
C TRP A 246 7.27 -3.28 -10.98
N ALA A 247 6.50 -3.50 -12.04
CA ALA A 247 5.19 -2.88 -12.20
C ALA A 247 4.14 -3.90 -12.62
N GLY A 248 3.05 -3.91 -11.88
CA GLY A 248 1.91 -4.78 -12.07
C GLY A 248 0.72 -4.07 -12.69
N GLY A 249 -0.09 -4.77 -13.47
CA GLY A 249 -1.23 -4.19 -14.15
C GLY A 249 -2.38 -5.15 -14.39
N GLY A 250 -3.34 -4.70 -15.17
CA GLY A 250 -4.51 -5.51 -15.52
C GLY A 250 -4.14 -6.76 -16.30
N ASN A 251 -5.00 -7.78 -16.20
CA ASN A 251 -4.87 -9.07 -16.90
C ASN A 251 -3.53 -9.79 -16.65
N GLY A 252 -3.06 -9.77 -15.41
CA GLY A 252 -1.81 -10.45 -15.04
C GLY A 252 -0.55 -9.85 -15.67
N THR A 253 -0.62 -8.61 -16.19
CA THR A 253 0.54 -7.95 -16.75
C THR A 253 1.54 -7.60 -15.66
N LEU A 254 2.77 -8.08 -15.81
CA LEU A 254 3.88 -7.78 -14.92
C LEU A 254 5.13 -7.50 -15.74
N ILE A 255 5.84 -6.43 -15.39
CA ILE A 255 7.12 -6.07 -15.99
C ILE A 255 8.20 -5.89 -14.94
N VAL A 256 9.44 -6.08 -15.35
CA VAL A 256 10.61 -5.72 -14.55
C VAL A 256 11.58 -4.87 -15.38
N SER A 257 12.19 -3.91 -14.72
CA SER A 257 13.36 -3.19 -15.20
C SER A 257 14.55 -3.44 -14.27
N LYS A 258 15.70 -3.79 -14.86
CA LYS A 258 16.97 -4.01 -14.15
C LYS A 258 17.99 -2.89 -14.40
N ASP A 259 17.53 -1.80 -14.99
CA ASP A 259 18.37 -0.69 -15.47
C ASP A 259 17.71 0.68 -15.24
N ASP A 260 17.05 0.84 -14.08
CA ASP A 260 16.38 2.07 -13.66
C ASP A 260 15.29 2.54 -14.66
N GLY A 261 14.55 1.58 -15.22
CA GLY A 261 13.45 1.88 -16.12
C GLY A 261 13.84 2.16 -17.57
N LYS A 262 15.13 2.04 -17.96
CA LYS A 262 15.57 2.27 -19.34
C LYS A 262 15.06 1.19 -20.29
N THR A 263 15.07 -0.07 -19.83
CA THR A 263 14.47 -1.20 -20.53
C THR A 263 13.58 -2.00 -19.59
N CYS A 264 12.52 -2.60 -20.16
CA CYS A 264 11.59 -3.42 -19.39
C CYS A 264 11.42 -4.79 -20.06
N LEU A 265 11.50 -5.84 -19.25
CA LEU A 265 11.16 -7.19 -19.64
C LEU A 265 9.71 -7.46 -19.27
N LEU A 266 8.93 -7.96 -20.20
CA LEU A 266 7.54 -8.35 -19.96
C LEU A 266 7.50 -9.79 -19.46
N TYR A 267 6.88 -9.99 -18.32
CA TYR A 267 6.47 -11.31 -17.82
C TYR A 267 4.95 -11.35 -17.90
N THR A 268 4.42 -12.11 -18.83
CA THR A 268 2.99 -12.44 -18.81
C THR A 268 2.83 -13.75 -18.06
N SER A 269 1.94 -13.81 -17.07
CA SER A 269 1.45 -15.10 -16.62
C SER A 269 0.62 -15.69 -17.76
N ASP A 270 0.96 -16.88 -18.25
CA ASP A 270 0.09 -17.70 -19.11
C ASP A 270 -1.12 -18.23 -18.29
N ALA A 271 -1.73 -17.38 -17.49
CA ALA A 271 -2.99 -17.67 -16.83
C ALA A 271 -4.10 -17.41 -17.86
N ALA A 272 -4.31 -18.38 -18.73
CA ALA A 272 -5.51 -18.51 -19.53
C ALA A 272 -6.62 -19.15 -18.69
#